data_1f11361e28e8def9fb9ec7541f158411
#
_entry.id   1f11361e28e8def9fb9ec7541f158411
#
_cell.length_a   1.000
_cell.length_b   1.000
_cell.length_c   1.000
_cell.angle_alpha   90.00
_cell.angle_beta   90.00
_cell.angle_gamma   90.00
#
_symmetry.space_group_name_H-M   'P 1'
#
loop_
_entity.id
_entity.type
_entity.pdbx_description
1 polymer ?
#
loop_
_entity_poly.entity_id
_entity_poly.type
_entity_poly.pdbx_seq_one_letter_code
_entity_poly.pdbx_strand_id
1 'polypeptide(L)'
;MNIKTVTIIGANGTMGCNISGIFASFGNAKVYMVCRNMESAEKAQIKATMSVKAEAIGKNLIPKTYDDLEECIGASDLVFESVREDIDIKKSVYEKIAKYIQPHTVIGTGTSGLSINDLSEYFDENIRQHFMGIHMFNPPYNMTLCEVTPSDYTNTDYLNEVKMYLKSVLHRNVVEVKDEPAFMGNRIGFQFINEALQYAELYKDNGGIDYIDSIIGPFTGRSMAPLVTSDFVGLDVHKAIVDNIYKNTNDYAHETFVMPEFAIELIAANKLGRKTGAGLYQTILNTDGSKSINVYDIVTKTYRAKEKYVFPFVKQMIKELKVGNYASAFNKLNNNHSTEATICIQFLIKYVIYGIVTTKSIGENIHSADDVMATGFNWVPPLAVIDAFGGLEAFRQIAIEKSSKEFLSFIDMNEILKDLPKSKYDYRSFFKAK
;
A
#
# COMPACT_ATOMS: atom_id res chain seq x y z
N MET A 1 -7.71 3.13 -26.57
CA MET A 1 -8.47 1.88 -26.26
C MET A 1 -9.82 2.22 -25.68
N ASN A 2 -10.88 1.48 -26.06
CA ASN A 2 -12.24 1.66 -25.55
C ASN A 2 -12.68 0.37 -24.85
N ILE A 3 -12.47 0.29 -23.55
CA ILE A 3 -12.80 -0.89 -22.73
C ILE A 3 -14.28 -0.80 -22.33
N LYS A 4 -15.12 -1.64 -22.91
CA LYS A 4 -16.57 -1.73 -22.65
C LYS A 4 -16.98 -3.01 -21.94
N THR A 5 -16.21 -4.08 -22.13
CA THR A 5 -16.47 -5.37 -21.50
C THR A 5 -15.22 -5.84 -20.76
N VAL A 6 -15.40 -6.20 -19.51
CA VAL A 6 -14.32 -6.64 -18.61
C VAL A 6 -14.69 -7.96 -17.97
N THR A 7 -13.76 -8.90 -17.94
CA THR A 7 -13.88 -10.12 -17.14
C THR A 7 -12.98 -10.04 -15.90
N ILE A 8 -13.57 -10.16 -14.71
CA ILE A 8 -12.82 -10.23 -13.44
C ILE A 8 -12.77 -11.68 -12.98
N ILE A 9 -11.57 -12.26 -12.96
CA ILE A 9 -11.34 -13.60 -12.44
C ILE A 9 -11.04 -13.51 -10.94
N GLY A 10 -11.79 -14.24 -10.10
CA GLY A 10 -11.67 -14.14 -8.65
C GLY A 10 -12.47 -12.98 -8.05
N ALA A 11 -13.60 -12.64 -8.68
CA ALA A 11 -14.45 -11.50 -8.33
C ALA A 11 -15.02 -11.54 -6.90
N ASN A 12 -15.04 -12.69 -6.22
CA ASN A 12 -15.50 -12.83 -4.83
C ASN A 12 -14.47 -12.39 -3.77
N GLY A 13 -13.20 -12.20 -4.15
CA GLY A 13 -12.18 -11.60 -3.30
C GLY A 13 -12.49 -10.13 -3.00
N THR A 14 -11.88 -9.57 -1.94
CA THR A 14 -12.10 -8.17 -1.55
C THR A 14 -11.75 -7.21 -2.69
N MET A 15 -10.58 -7.40 -3.32
CA MET A 15 -10.14 -6.56 -4.43
C MET A 15 -10.94 -6.84 -5.70
N GLY A 16 -11.14 -8.10 -6.08
CA GLY A 16 -11.91 -8.46 -7.28
C GLY A 16 -13.33 -7.89 -7.26
N CYS A 17 -14.00 -7.97 -6.10
CA CYS A 17 -15.32 -7.38 -5.89
C CYS A 17 -15.31 -5.85 -6.05
N ASN A 18 -14.38 -5.16 -5.39
CA ASN A 18 -14.29 -3.70 -5.43
C ASN A 18 -13.88 -3.18 -6.82
N ILE A 19 -12.96 -3.86 -7.49
CA ILE A 19 -12.51 -3.53 -8.85
C ILE A 19 -13.64 -3.74 -9.86
N SER A 20 -14.46 -4.80 -9.71
CA SER A 20 -15.67 -4.98 -10.52
C SER A 20 -16.58 -3.76 -10.43
N GLY A 21 -16.78 -3.23 -9.21
CA GLY A 21 -17.57 -2.01 -8.99
C GLY A 21 -16.94 -0.78 -9.64
N ILE A 22 -15.60 -0.64 -9.62
CA ILE A 22 -14.88 0.48 -10.28
C ILE A 22 -15.10 0.45 -11.80
N PHE A 23 -14.90 -0.70 -12.45
CA PHE A 23 -15.13 -0.81 -13.90
C PHE A 23 -16.58 -0.58 -14.28
N ALA A 24 -17.54 -1.10 -13.50
CA ALA A 24 -18.96 -0.94 -13.77
C ALA A 24 -19.46 0.51 -13.54
N SER A 25 -18.90 1.23 -12.56
CA SER A 25 -19.31 2.59 -12.20
C SER A 25 -18.61 3.64 -13.03
N PHE A 26 -17.30 3.79 -12.88
CA PHE A 26 -16.51 4.81 -13.59
C PHE A 26 -16.36 4.47 -15.08
N GLY A 27 -16.07 3.20 -15.38
CA GLY A 27 -15.89 2.72 -16.75
C GLY A 27 -17.19 2.55 -17.53
N ASN A 28 -18.34 2.55 -16.84
CA ASN A 28 -19.62 2.14 -17.42
C ASN A 28 -19.52 0.85 -18.25
N ALA A 29 -18.65 -0.05 -17.82
CA ALA A 29 -18.34 -1.30 -18.50
C ALA A 29 -19.31 -2.41 -18.06
N LYS A 30 -19.61 -3.33 -18.99
CA LYS A 30 -20.18 -4.63 -18.68
C LYS A 30 -19.10 -5.48 -18.01
N VAL A 31 -19.36 -6.00 -16.81
CA VAL A 31 -18.36 -6.73 -16.03
C VAL A 31 -18.85 -8.15 -15.74
N TYR A 32 -18.18 -9.13 -16.31
CA TYR A 32 -18.37 -10.53 -15.94
C TYR A 32 -17.60 -10.84 -14.67
N MET A 33 -18.31 -11.25 -13.62
CA MET A 33 -17.75 -11.53 -12.29
C MET A 33 -17.54 -13.03 -12.12
N VAL A 34 -16.41 -13.55 -12.55
CA VAL A 34 -16.12 -14.98 -12.56
C VAL A 34 -15.67 -15.47 -11.20
N CYS A 35 -16.43 -16.42 -10.64
CA CYS A 35 -16.17 -17.10 -9.37
C CYS A 35 -16.21 -18.62 -9.52
N ARG A 36 -15.80 -19.36 -8.49
CA ARG A 36 -15.79 -20.84 -8.53
C ARG A 36 -17.19 -21.47 -8.58
N ASN A 37 -18.20 -20.77 -8.09
CA ASN A 37 -19.60 -21.18 -8.15
C ASN A 37 -20.52 -19.95 -8.21
N MET A 38 -21.74 -20.14 -8.67
CA MET A 38 -22.72 -19.07 -8.90
C MET A 38 -23.11 -18.35 -7.61
N GLU A 39 -23.29 -19.06 -6.51
CA GLU A 39 -23.62 -18.45 -5.21
C GLU A 39 -22.58 -17.41 -4.78
N SER A 40 -21.30 -17.73 -4.96
CA SER A 40 -20.20 -16.79 -4.66
C SER A 40 -20.19 -15.60 -5.61
N ALA A 41 -20.55 -15.79 -6.88
CA ALA A 41 -20.63 -14.73 -7.87
C ALA A 41 -21.78 -13.76 -7.60
N GLU A 42 -22.95 -14.27 -7.23
CA GLU A 42 -24.12 -13.46 -6.86
C GLU A 42 -23.86 -12.65 -5.56
N LYS A 43 -23.25 -13.27 -4.55
CA LYS A 43 -22.82 -12.55 -3.33
C LYS A 43 -21.81 -11.45 -3.65
N ALA A 44 -20.88 -11.71 -4.56
CA ALA A 44 -19.89 -10.71 -5.00
C ALA A 44 -20.56 -9.54 -5.74
N GLN A 45 -21.56 -9.80 -6.60
CA GLN A 45 -22.34 -8.76 -7.28
C GLN A 45 -23.04 -7.83 -6.28
N ILE A 46 -23.74 -8.40 -5.29
CA ILE A 46 -24.41 -7.62 -4.25
C ILE A 46 -23.40 -6.76 -3.48
N LYS A 47 -22.28 -7.35 -3.07
CA LYS A 47 -21.22 -6.65 -2.34
C LYS A 47 -20.60 -5.51 -3.17
N ALA A 48 -20.35 -5.73 -4.46
CA ALA A 48 -19.81 -4.71 -5.37
C ALA A 48 -20.79 -3.53 -5.52
N THR A 49 -22.08 -3.82 -5.71
CA THR A 49 -23.15 -2.80 -5.81
C THR A 49 -23.24 -1.97 -4.52
N MET A 50 -23.20 -2.61 -3.37
CA MET A 50 -23.23 -1.93 -2.07
C MET A 50 -21.99 -1.07 -1.82
N SER A 51 -20.81 -1.52 -2.25
CA SER A 51 -19.53 -0.81 -2.07
C SER A 51 -19.51 0.52 -2.80
N VAL A 52 -20.08 0.58 -4.00
CA VAL A 52 -20.17 1.82 -4.81
C VAL A 52 -21.33 2.71 -4.38
N LYS A 53 -22.27 2.17 -3.57
CA LYS A 53 -23.52 2.86 -3.17
C LYS A 53 -24.35 3.36 -4.36
N ALA A 54 -24.34 2.62 -5.46
CA ALA A 54 -25.02 2.95 -6.69
C ALA A 54 -25.73 1.69 -7.26
N GLU A 55 -27.00 1.52 -6.94
CA GLU A 55 -27.79 0.37 -7.40
C GLU A 55 -27.85 0.25 -8.94
N ALA A 56 -27.78 1.37 -9.64
CA ALA A 56 -27.81 1.42 -11.10
C ALA A 56 -26.69 0.60 -11.78
N ILE A 57 -25.56 0.38 -11.10
CA ILE A 57 -24.46 -0.41 -11.68
C ILE A 57 -24.74 -1.92 -11.63
N GLY A 58 -25.68 -2.38 -10.82
CA GLY A 58 -26.00 -3.80 -10.68
C GLY A 58 -26.32 -4.50 -12.00
N LYS A 59 -26.94 -3.78 -12.95
CA LYS A 59 -27.20 -4.29 -14.31
C LYS A 59 -25.96 -4.53 -15.15
N ASN A 60 -24.85 -3.87 -14.83
CA ASN A 60 -23.57 -4.00 -15.52
C ASN A 60 -22.70 -5.11 -14.91
N LEU A 61 -23.03 -5.59 -13.71
CA LEU A 61 -22.30 -6.63 -12.99
C LEU A 61 -23.00 -7.98 -13.23
N ILE A 62 -22.34 -8.90 -13.93
CA ILE A 62 -22.93 -10.16 -14.36
C ILE A 62 -22.22 -11.32 -13.69
N PRO A 63 -22.88 -12.01 -12.72
CA PRO A 63 -22.34 -13.22 -12.11
C PRO A 63 -22.07 -14.32 -13.14
N LYS A 64 -20.91 -14.95 -13.05
CA LYS A 64 -20.45 -16.00 -13.93
C LYS A 64 -19.58 -17.02 -13.17
N THR A 65 -19.40 -18.19 -13.76
CA THR A 65 -18.52 -19.24 -13.22
C THR A 65 -17.38 -19.54 -14.20
N TYR A 66 -16.46 -20.42 -13.78
CA TYR A 66 -15.39 -20.88 -14.67
C TYR A 66 -15.90 -21.69 -15.90
N ASP A 67 -17.13 -22.19 -15.86
CA ASP A 67 -17.74 -22.87 -17.01
C ASP A 67 -18.12 -21.89 -18.12
N ASP A 68 -18.24 -20.60 -17.81
CA ASP A 68 -18.58 -19.53 -18.74
C ASP A 68 -17.35 -18.80 -19.33
N LEU A 69 -16.12 -19.28 -19.12
CA LEU A 69 -14.88 -18.57 -19.49
C LEU A 69 -14.81 -18.25 -20.98
N GLU A 70 -15.25 -19.16 -21.87
CA GLU A 70 -15.24 -18.95 -23.31
C GLU A 70 -16.09 -17.73 -23.70
N GLU A 71 -17.32 -17.65 -23.20
CA GLU A 71 -18.21 -16.50 -23.42
C GLU A 71 -17.61 -15.22 -22.86
N CYS A 72 -17.15 -15.28 -21.59
CA CYS A 72 -16.71 -14.10 -20.88
C CYS A 72 -15.45 -13.50 -21.49
N ILE A 73 -14.43 -14.31 -21.72
CA ILE A 73 -13.12 -13.85 -22.21
C ILE A 73 -13.19 -13.49 -23.68
N GLY A 74 -13.90 -14.31 -24.48
CA GLY A 74 -14.08 -14.06 -25.92
C GLY A 74 -14.80 -12.74 -26.22
N ALA A 75 -15.59 -12.21 -25.27
CA ALA A 75 -16.30 -10.93 -25.40
C ALA A 75 -15.56 -9.76 -24.73
N SER A 76 -14.41 -9.99 -24.05
CA SER A 76 -13.77 -8.99 -23.21
C SER A 76 -12.70 -8.18 -23.93
N ASP A 77 -12.71 -6.86 -23.68
CA ASP A 77 -11.62 -5.95 -24.05
C ASP A 77 -10.48 -6.05 -23.02
N LEU A 78 -10.81 -6.37 -21.75
CA LEU A 78 -9.85 -6.55 -20.65
C LEU A 78 -10.25 -7.72 -19.78
N VAL A 79 -9.29 -8.59 -19.48
CA VAL A 79 -9.38 -9.63 -18.46
C VAL A 79 -8.52 -9.22 -17.27
N PHE A 80 -9.12 -9.11 -16.09
CA PHE A 80 -8.42 -8.74 -14.87
C PHE A 80 -8.41 -9.91 -13.90
N GLU A 81 -7.21 -10.36 -13.51
CA GLU A 81 -7.03 -11.45 -12.56
C GLU A 81 -6.85 -10.89 -11.14
N SER A 82 -7.66 -11.39 -10.20
CA SER A 82 -7.64 -11.05 -8.77
C SER A 82 -7.87 -12.29 -7.90
N VAL A 83 -7.17 -13.38 -8.23
CA VAL A 83 -7.20 -14.59 -7.41
C VAL A 83 -6.19 -14.49 -6.26
N ARG A 84 -6.11 -15.54 -5.44
CA ARG A 84 -5.15 -15.62 -4.33
C ARG A 84 -3.72 -15.40 -4.82
N GLU A 85 -2.91 -14.72 -4.00
CA GLU A 85 -1.49 -14.46 -4.25
C GLU A 85 -0.67 -15.76 -4.06
N ASP A 86 -0.76 -16.62 -5.06
CA ASP A 86 -0.17 -17.96 -5.10
C ASP A 86 0.15 -18.29 -6.55
N ILE A 87 1.42 -18.59 -6.83
CA ILE A 87 1.93 -18.78 -8.18
C ILE A 87 1.25 -19.95 -8.92
N ASP A 88 1.00 -21.06 -8.23
CA ASP A 88 0.39 -22.26 -8.84
C ASP A 88 -1.08 -22.02 -9.16
N ILE A 89 -1.79 -21.27 -8.30
CA ILE A 89 -3.17 -20.88 -8.55
C ILE A 89 -3.24 -19.94 -9.76
N LYS A 90 -2.36 -18.92 -9.82
CA LYS A 90 -2.32 -17.98 -10.96
C LYS A 90 -1.98 -18.72 -12.25
N LYS A 91 -0.98 -19.57 -12.25
CA LYS A 91 -0.62 -20.43 -13.39
C LYS A 91 -1.83 -21.20 -13.91
N SER A 92 -2.50 -21.95 -13.01
CA SER A 92 -3.70 -22.72 -13.39
C SER A 92 -4.83 -21.86 -13.99
N VAL A 93 -4.96 -20.61 -13.51
CA VAL A 93 -5.92 -19.66 -14.08
C VAL A 93 -5.46 -19.20 -15.46
N TYR A 94 -4.19 -18.82 -15.62
CA TYR A 94 -3.66 -18.35 -16.90
C TYR A 94 -3.74 -19.40 -18.00
N GLU A 95 -3.43 -20.67 -17.71
CA GLU A 95 -3.60 -21.79 -18.64
C GLU A 95 -5.06 -21.99 -19.11
N LYS A 96 -6.03 -21.63 -18.27
CA LYS A 96 -7.46 -21.69 -18.64
C LYS A 96 -7.89 -20.52 -19.50
N ILE A 97 -7.51 -19.29 -19.11
CA ILE A 97 -7.93 -18.09 -19.81
C ILE A 97 -7.24 -17.90 -21.16
N ALA A 98 -5.96 -18.32 -21.27
CA ALA A 98 -5.17 -18.19 -22.50
C ALA A 98 -5.85 -18.80 -23.74
N LYS A 99 -6.68 -19.83 -23.54
CA LYS A 99 -7.40 -20.52 -24.63
C LYS A 99 -8.42 -19.67 -25.36
N TYR A 100 -8.91 -18.59 -24.68
CA TYR A 100 -10.03 -17.78 -25.17
C TYR A 100 -9.65 -16.32 -25.40
N ILE A 101 -8.39 -15.93 -25.06
CA ILE A 101 -7.90 -14.56 -25.25
C ILE A 101 -7.95 -14.17 -26.73
N GLN A 102 -8.51 -13.00 -26.99
CA GLN A 102 -8.58 -12.44 -28.34
C GLN A 102 -7.37 -11.52 -28.61
N PRO A 103 -6.99 -11.28 -29.87
CA PRO A 103 -5.83 -10.46 -30.24
C PRO A 103 -5.86 -9.02 -29.71
N HIS A 104 -7.02 -8.51 -29.33
CA HIS A 104 -7.20 -7.16 -28.81
C HIS A 104 -7.34 -7.10 -27.27
N THR A 105 -7.45 -8.25 -26.62
CA THR A 105 -7.73 -8.33 -25.18
C THR A 105 -6.49 -8.01 -24.37
N VAL A 106 -6.59 -7.04 -23.46
CA VAL A 106 -5.56 -6.76 -22.44
C VAL A 106 -5.73 -7.69 -21.26
N ILE A 107 -4.63 -8.12 -20.67
CA ILE A 107 -4.61 -8.98 -19.49
C ILE A 107 -3.92 -8.22 -18.37
N GLY A 108 -4.69 -7.90 -17.32
CA GLY A 108 -4.18 -7.26 -16.10
C GLY A 108 -4.14 -8.26 -14.95
N THR A 109 -3.05 -8.27 -14.18
CA THR A 109 -3.00 -8.97 -12.89
C THR A 109 -2.99 -7.97 -11.75
N GLY A 110 -3.81 -8.25 -10.73
CA GLY A 110 -3.87 -7.47 -9.49
C GLY A 110 -2.90 -7.98 -8.43
N THR A 111 -1.82 -8.66 -8.81
CA THR A 111 -0.77 -9.09 -7.87
C THR A 111 -0.20 -7.91 -7.12
N SER A 112 0.16 -8.13 -5.84
CA SER A 112 0.74 -7.10 -4.97
C SER A 112 2.27 -7.20 -4.86
N GLY A 113 2.91 -8.16 -5.56
CA GLY A 113 4.34 -8.30 -5.44
C GLY A 113 4.98 -9.53 -6.10
N LEU A 114 4.21 -10.36 -6.81
CA LEU A 114 4.79 -11.38 -7.68
C LEU A 114 5.36 -10.72 -8.94
N SER A 115 6.45 -11.26 -9.47
CA SER A 115 7.08 -10.75 -10.69
C SER A 115 6.13 -10.81 -11.88
N ILE A 116 5.96 -9.67 -12.55
CA ILE A 116 5.14 -9.56 -13.77
C ILE A 116 5.83 -10.30 -14.93
N ASN A 117 7.15 -10.27 -14.97
CA ASN A 117 7.94 -11.03 -15.93
C ASN A 117 7.66 -12.53 -15.80
N ASP A 118 7.82 -13.11 -14.59
CA ASP A 118 7.59 -14.53 -14.34
C ASP A 118 6.13 -14.92 -14.66
N LEU A 119 5.16 -14.08 -14.29
CA LEU A 119 3.75 -14.35 -14.58
C LEU A 119 3.44 -14.27 -16.08
N SER A 120 4.13 -13.44 -16.84
CA SER A 120 3.96 -13.32 -18.29
C SER A 120 4.38 -14.56 -19.05
N GLU A 121 5.34 -15.34 -18.50
CA GLU A 121 5.86 -16.58 -19.11
C GLU A 121 4.80 -17.69 -19.24
N TYR A 122 3.67 -17.58 -18.53
CA TYR A 122 2.55 -18.53 -18.67
C TYR A 122 1.68 -18.28 -19.93
N PHE A 123 2.01 -17.26 -20.74
CA PHE A 123 1.34 -16.94 -21.98
C PHE A 123 2.28 -17.08 -23.18
N ASP A 124 1.72 -17.46 -24.32
CA ASP A 124 2.42 -17.47 -25.59
C ASP A 124 2.88 -16.06 -26.01
N GLU A 125 3.90 -15.97 -26.87
CA GLU A 125 4.49 -14.70 -27.34
C GLU A 125 3.46 -13.66 -27.83
N ASN A 126 2.44 -14.10 -28.54
CA ASN A 126 1.40 -13.23 -29.05
C ASN A 126 0.46 -12.68 -27.97
N ILE A 127 0.34 -13.38 -26.83
CA ILE A 127 -0.55 -13.02 -25.73
C ILE A 127 0.21 -12.20 -24.69
N ARG A 128 1.43 -12.59 -24.32
CA ARG A 128 2.20 -11.93 -23.24
C ARG A 128 2.52 -10.47 -23.49
N GLN A 129 2.51 -10.03 -24.77
CA GLN A 129 2.68 -8.60 -25.08
C GLN A 129 1.50 -7.72 -24.60
N HIS A 130 0.36 -8.33 -24.26
CA HIS A 130 -0.82 -7.64 -23.72
C HIS A 130 -0.93 -7.77 -22.20
N PHE A 131 0.02 -8.47 -21.56
CA PHE A 131 0.02 -8.73 -20.12
C PHE A 131 0.76 -7.65 -19.35
N MET A 132 0.19 -7.21 -18.21
CA MET A 132 0.80 -6.23 -17.29
C MET A 132 0.22 -6.32 -15.88
N GLY A 133 0.97 -5.83 -14.91
CA GLY A 133 0.47 -5.58 -13.56
C GLY A 133 -0.41 -4.33 -13.54
N ILE A 134 -1.56 -4.41 -12.87
CA ILE A 134 -2.48 -3.29 -12.62
C ILE A 134 -2.85 -3.35 -11.14
N HIS A 135 -1.99 -2.80 -10.29
CA HIS A 135 -2.11 -2.91 -8.85
C HIS A 135 -2.86 -1.72 -8.27
N MET A 136 -4.08 -1.96 -7.75
CA MET A 136 -4.92 -0.97 -7.06
C MET A 136 -4.91 -1.20 -5.56
N PHE A 137 -5.04 -0.13 -4.78
CA PHE A 137 -4.99 -0.15 -3.32
C PHE A 137 -6.37 -0.19 -2.68
N ASN A 138 -6.49 -0.89 -1.54
CA ASN A 138 -7.76 -1.11 -0.85
C ASN A 138 -8.05 -0.01 0.19
N PRO A 139 -9.24 0.59 0.24
CA PRO A 139 -10.36 0.43 -0.71
C PRO A 139 -10.18 1.34 -1.95
N PRO A 140 -10.34 0.81 -3.18
CA PRO A 140 -10.00 1.56 -4.40
C PRO A 140 -10.92 2.75 -4.68
N TYR A 141 -12.02 2.90 -3.95
CA TYR A 141 -12.87 4.11 -4.02
C TYR A 141 -12.22 5.31 -3.36
N ASN A 142 -11.41 5.11 -2.33
CA ASN A 142 -10.72 6.17 -1.58
C ASN A 142 -9.25 6.28 -1.97
N MET A 143 -8.61 5.13 -2.26
CA MET A 143 -7.22 5.04 -2.69
C MET A 143 -7.20 5.05 -4.22
N THR A 144 -6.85 6.20 -4.79
CA THR A 144 -6.90 6.37 -6.25
C THR A 144 -5.66 5.87 -6.96
N LEU A 145 -4.62 5.45 -6.23
CA LEU A 145 -3.41 4.90 -6.81
C LEU A 145 -3.70 3.66 -7.66
N CYS A 146 -3.04 3.61 -8.79
CA CYS A 146 -2.91 2.43 -9.63
C CYS A 146 -1.46 2.34 -10.10
N GLU A 147 -0.68 1.43 -9.52
CA GLU A 147 0.64 1.09 -10.05
C GLU A 147 0.45 0.22 -11.29
N VAL A 148 1.09 0.60 -12.39
CA VAL A 148 1.10 -0.16 -13.63
C VAL A 148 2.52 -0.65 -13.87
N THR A 149 2.67 -1.96 -14.00
CA THR A 149 3.97 -2.62 -14.12
C THR A 149 4.00 -3.42 -15.43
N PRO A 150 4.74 -2.98 -16.45
CA PRO A 150 4.95 -3.78 -17.64
C PRO A 150 5.88 -4.96 -17.35
N SER A 151 5.75 -6.04 -18.13
CA SER A 151 6.82 -7.02 -18.31
C SER A 151 7.78 -6.57 -19.40
N ASP A 152 8.89 -7.28 -19.56
CA ASP A 152 9.85 -7.05 -20.65
C ASP A 152 9.25 -7.30 -22.05
N TYR A 153 8.11 -8.00 -22.10
CA TYR A 153 7.39 -8.34 -23.32
C TYR A 153 6.20 -7.42 -23.61
N THR A 154 5.80 -6.59 -22.63
CA THR A 154 4.60 -5.76 -22.75
C THR A 154 4.76 -4.74 -23.89
N ASN A 155 3.83 -4.73 -24.84
CA ASN A 155 3.84 -3.76 -25.92
C ASN A 155 3.54 -2.35 -25.38
N THR A 156 4.39 -1.39 -25.73
CA THR A 156 4.32 -0.01 -25.25
C THR A 156 3.03 0.71 -25.64
N ASP A 157 2.46 0.42 -26.81
CA ASP A 157 1.22 1.06 -27.25
C ASP A 157 0.04 0.59 -26.39
N TYR A 158 -0.06 -0.71 -26.11
CA TYR A 158 -1.06 -1.24 -25.18
C TYR A 158 -0.89 -0.69 -23.78
N LEU A 159 0.34 -0.63 -23.27
CA LEU A 159 0.64 -0.03 -21.98
C LEU A 159 0.12 1.40 -21.88
N ASN A 160 0.45 2.23 -22.86
CA ASN A 160 0.04 3.64 -22.90
C ASN A 160 -1.48 3.80 -23.01
N GLU A 161 -2.15 2.97 -23.81
CA GLU A 161 -3.61 3.00 -23.94
C GLU A 161 -4.29 2.59 -22.62
N VAL A 162 -3.78 1.57 -21.91
CA VAL A 162 -4.29 1.16 -20.59
C VAL A 162 -4.06 2.25 -19.56
N LYS A 163 -2.85 2.84 -19.48
CA LYS A 163 -2.55 3.97 -18.57
C LYS A 163 -3.52 5.13 -18.83
N MET A 164 -3.78 5.46 -20.09
CA MET A 164 -4.72 6.53 -20.45
C MET A 164 -6.16 6.20 -20.03
N TYR A 165 -6.63 4.96 -20.23
CA TYR A 165 -7.95 4.51 -19.80
C TYR A 165 -8.10 4.58 -18.28
N LEU A 166 -7.13 4.03 -17.53
CA LEU A 166 -7.12 4.07 -16.07
C LEU A 166 -7.17 5.51 -15.53
N LYS A 167 -6.44 6.42 -16.16
CA LYS A 167 -6.37 7.84 -15.76
C LYS A 167 -7.62 8.62 -16.14
N SER A 168 -8.05 8.55 -17.40
CA SER A 168 -9.09 9.44 -17.92
C SER A 168 -10.51 8.91 -17.70
N VAL A 169 -10.70 7.59 -17.69
CA VAL A 169 -12.01 6.95 -17.54
C VAL A 169 -12.24 6.48 -16.09
N LEU A 170 -11.28 5.75 -15.51
CA LEU A 170 -11.43 5.25 -14.15
C LEU A 170 -10.95 6.26 -13.07
N HIS A 171 -10.44 7.42 -13.48
CA HIS A 171 -9.96 8.49 -12.59
C HIS A 171 -8.92 8.01 -11.57
N ARG A 172 -7.99 7.14 -12.02
CA ARG A 172 -6.89 6.66 -11.20
C ARG A 172 -5.70 7.61 -11.27
N ASN A 173 -4.96 7.71 -10.17
CA ASN A 173 -3.60 8.25 -10.21
C ASN A 173 -2.67 7.11 -10.64
N VAL A 174 -2.28 7.13 -11.91
CA VAL A 174 -1.49 6.06 -12.52
C VAL A 174 -0.02 6.37 -12.36
N VAL A 175 0.73 5.45 -11.78
CA VAL A 175 2.19 5.49 -11.66
C VAL A 175 2.76 4.24 -12.29
N GLU A 176 3.58 4.41 -13.31
CA GLU A 176 4.34 3.29 -13.87
C GLU A 176 5.54 2.98 -12.98
N VAL A 177 5.71 1.70 -12.68
CA VAL A 177 6.83 1.20 -11.87
C VAL A 177 7.46 -0.02 -12.52
N LYS A 178 8.76 -0.21 -12.29
CA LYS A 178 9.45 -1.42 -12.76
C LYS A 178 8.96 -2.66 -12.00
N ASP A 179 9.15 -3.82 -12.63
CA ASP A 179 8.85 -5.14 -12.04
C ASP A 179 9.88 -5.48 -10.96
N GLU A 180 9.61 -4.99 -9.75
CA GLU A 180 10.45 -5.17 -8.57
C GLU A 180 9.60 -5.68 -7.39
N PRO A 181 10.17 -6.44 -6.45
CA PRO A 181 9.43 -7.03 -5.34
C PRO A 181 8.58 -6.03 -4.57
N ALA A 182 7.28 -6.33 -4.44
CA ALA A 182 6.25 -5.51 -3.78
C ALA A 182 6.05 -4.11 -4.40
N PHE A 183 6.55 -3.86 -5.60
CA PHE A 183 6.45 -2.61 -6.33
C PHE A 183 6.96 -1.40 -5.50
N MET A 184 6.38 -0.22 -5.65
CA MET A 184 6.85 0.97 -4.93
C MET A 184 6.09 1.22 -3.63
N GLY A 185 4.76 1.20 -3.67
CA GLY A 185 3.94 1.58 -2.53
C GLY A 185 4.11 0.66 -1.33
N ASN A 186 3.98 -0.63 -1.55
CA ASN A 186 4.18 -1.61 -0.49
C ASN A 186 5.62 -1.59 0.02
N ARG A 187 6.61 -1.44 -0.87
CA ARG A 187 8.02 -1.38 -0.49
C ARG A 187 8.29 -0.22 0.46
N ILE A 188 7.88 1.01 0.12
CA ILE A 188 8.07 2.19 0.98
C ILE A 188 7.23 2.10 2.26
N GLY A 189 5.95 1.73 2.12
CA GLY A 189 5.02 1.67 3.25
C GLY A 189 5.42 0.61 4.28
N PHE A 190 5.77 -0.59 3.83
CA PHE A 190 6.11 -1.69 4.74
C PHE A 190 7.54 -1.63 5.28
N GLN A 191 8.47 -0.94 4.61
CA GLN A 191 9.73 -0.58 5.22
C GLN A 191 9.50 0.22 6.53
N PHE A 192 8.70 1.28 6.46
CA PHE A 192 8.39 2.12 7.61
C PHE A 192 7.60 1.37 8.69
N ILE A 193 6.59 0.58 8.30
CA ILE A 193 5.72 -0.14 9.25
C ILE A 193 6.49 -1.26 9.95
N ASN A 194 7.31 -2.01 9.22
CA ASN A 194 8.07 -3.11 9.81
C ASN A 194 9.19 -2.61 10.72
N GLU A 195 9.87 -1.53 10.34
CA GLU A 195 10.84 -0.88 11.24
C GLU A 195 10.15 -0.39 12.52
N ALA A 196 8.92 0.10 12.45
CA ALA A 196 8.14 0.45 13.64
C ALA A 196 7.83 -0.78 14.52
N LEU A 197 7.60 -1.97 13.95
CA LEU A 197 7.49 -3.22 14.71
C LEU A 197 8.81 -3.59 15.42
N GLN A 198 9.94 -3.47 14.72
CA GLN A 198 11.26 -3.71 15.31
C GLN A 198 11.54 -2.75 16.48
N TYR A 199 11.17 -1.47 16.33
CA TYR A 199 11.28 -0.49 17.42
C TYR A 199 10.32 -0.78 18.57
N ALA A 200 9.11 -1.30 18.31
CA ALA A 200 8.21 -1.74 19.37
C ALA A 200 8.82 -2.88 20.22
N GLU A 201 9.52 -3.81 19.58
CA GLU A 201 10.27 -4.85 20.29
C GLU A 201 11.46 -4.28 21.07
N LEU A 202 12.25 -3.39 20.45
CA LEU A 202 13.39 -2.73 21.10
C LEU A 202 12.98 -1.93 22.33
N TYR A 203 11.84 -1.26 22.30
CA TYR A 203 11.30 -0.44 23.40
C TYR A 203 10.14 -1.11 24.13
N LYS A 204 10.11 -2.46 24.17
CA LYS A 204 9.04 -3.22 24.86
C LYS A 204 8.88 -2.86 26.33
N ASP A 205 9.97 -2.58 27.03
CA ASP A 205 9.96 -2.18 28.46
C ASP A 205 9.45 -0.75 28.68
N ASN A 206 9.37 0.07 27.62
CA ASN A 206 8.81 1.43 27.63
C ASN A 206 7.34 1.49 27.21
N GLY A 207 6.73 0.33 26.91
CA GLY A 207 5.35 0.21 26.45
C GLY A 207 5.21 -0.39 25.04
N GLY A 208 6.28 -0.47 24.27
CA GLY A 208 6.33 -1.18 22.97
C GLY A 208 5.39 -0.56 21.92
N ILE A 209 4.31 -1.26 21.61
CA ILE A 209 3.44 -0.97 20.45
C ILE A 209 2.80 0.41 20.53
N ASP A 210 2.07 0.72 21.59
CA ASP A 210 1.36 2.01 21.71
C ASP A 210 2.32 3.16 22.07
N TYR A 211 3.49 2.87 22.65
CA TYR A 211 4.55 3.85 22.84
C TYR A 211 5.10 4.31 21.47
N ILE A 212 5.48 3.40 20.59
CA ILE A 212 6.00 3.74 19.25
C ILE A 212 4.92 4.41 18.39
N ASP A 213 3.69 3.89 18.39
CA ASP A 213 2.57 4.52 17.65
C ASP A 213 2.26 5.94 18.16
N SER A 214 2.62 6.26 19.41
CA SER A 214 2.46 7.62 19.95
C SER A 214 3.60 8.56 19.51
N ILE A 215 4.79 8.03 19.23
CA ILE A 215 5.97 8.79 18.77
C ILE A 215 5.87 9.15 17.29
N ILE A 216 5.39 8.22 16.44
CA ILE A 216 5.32 8.37 14.99
C ILE A 216 3.87 8.29 14.47
N GLY A 217 2.94 8.79 15.27
CA GLY A 217 1.50 8.72 15.01
C GLY A 217 1.00 9.70 13.93
N PRO A 218 -0.33 9.93 13.90
CA PRO A 218 -0.99 10.69 12.83
C PRO A 218 -0.46 12.12 12.61
N PHE A 219 0.13 12.75 13.63
CA PHE A 219 0.71 14.09 13.48
C PHE A 219 1.91 14.14 12.53
N THR A 220 2.51 12.99 12.21
CA THR A 220 3.57 12.86 11.21
C THR A 220 3.03 12.72 9.77
N GLY A 221 1.78 13.11 9.53
CA GLY A 221 1.18 13.13 8.19
C GLY A 221 0.61 11.78 7.74
N ARG A 222 -0.08 11.07 8.63
CA ARG A 222 -0.71 9.78 8.37
C ARG A 222 -2.12 9.73 8.93
N SER A 223 -3.02 8.99 8.28
CA SER A 223 -4.40 8.80 8.79
C SER A 223 -4.46 7.89 10.02
N MET A 224 -3.56 6.91 10.08
CA MET A 224 -3.39 5.96 11.18
C MET A 224 -1.93 5.87 11.56
N ALA A 225 -1.65 5.54 12.81
CA ALA A 225 -0.31 5.19 13.25
C ALA A 225 0.17 3.88 12.56
N PRO A 226 1.48 3.67 12.39
CA PRO A 226 1.98 2.57 11.56
C PRO A 226 1.57 1.18 12.07
N LEU A 227 1.58 0.94 13.38
CA LEU A 227 1.22 -0.37 13.93
C LEU A 227 -0.30 -0.59 13.92
N VAL A 228 -1.10 0.47 14.04
CA VAL A 228 -2.54 0.41 13.74
C VAL A 228 -2.77 0.08 12.27
N THR A 229 -1.94 0.57 11.37
CA THR A 229 -2.03 0.25 9.92
C THR A 229 -1.70 -1.22 9.67
N SER A 230 -0.66 -1.76 10.32
CA SER A 230 -0.32 -3.19 10.26
C SER A 230 -1.50 -4.08 10.67
N ASP A 231 -2.14 -3.75 11.77
CA ASP A 231 -3.34 -4.45 12.28
C ASP A 231 -4.54 -4.35 11.32
N PHE A 232 -4.69 -3.20 10.66
CA PHE A 232 -5.75 -2.98 9.66
C PHE A 232 -5.55 -3.83 8.41
N VAL A 233 -4.33 -3.92 7.91
CA VAL A 233 -3.95 -4.75 6.75
C VAL A 233 -4.03 -6.24 7.11
N GLY A 234 -3.58 -6.58 8.28
CA GLY A 234 -3.44 -7.94 8.81
C GLY A 234 -1.98 -8.41 8.81
N LEU A 235 -1.55 -8.93 9.96
CA LEU A 235 -0.16 -9.33 10.21
C LEU A 235 0.33 -10.42 9.24
N ASP A 236 -0.54 -11.31 8.79
CA ASP A 236 -0.23 -12.34 7.79
C ASP A 236 0.06 -11.73 6.41
N VAL A 237 -0.70 -10.72 6.00
CA VAL A 237 -0.46 -9.98 4.74
C VAL A 237 0.80 -9.14 4.87
N HIS A 238 1.00 -8.46 6.01
CA HIS A 238 2.24 -7.74 6.29
C HIS A 238 3.45 -8.67 6.18
N LYS A 239 3.41 -9.83 6.85
CA LYS A 239 4.49 -10.82 6.79
C LYS A 239 4.78 -11.26 5.35
N ALA A 240 3.75 -11.58 4.57
CA ALA A 240 3.93 -12.01 3.18
C ALA A 240 4.64 -10.95 2.34
N ILE A 241 4.32 -9.66 2.55
CA ILE A 241 4.95 -8.55 1.83
C ILE A 241 6.42 -8.40 2.22
N VAL A 242 6.71 -8.35 3.54
CA VAL A 242 8.10 -8.14 3.99
C VAL A 242 9.00 -9.34 3.72
N ASP A 243 8.48 -10.56 3.83
CA ASP A 243 9.22 -11.78 3.47
C ASP A 243 9.58 -11.79 1.96
N ASN A 244 8.65 -11.36 1.10
CA ASN A 244 8.91 -11.25 -0.33
C ASN A 244 10.01 -10.23 -0.62
N ILE A 245 9.94 -9.05 0.00
CA ILE A 245 10.96 -8.01 -0.17
C ILE A 245 12.31 -8.50 0.37
N TYR A 246 12.34 -9.02 1.60
CA TYR A 246 13.57 -9.53 2.22
C TYR A 246 14.26 -10.59 1.35
N LYS A 247 13.49 -11.55 0.84
CA LYS A 247 14.03 -12.64 0.01
C LYS A 247 14.61 -12.15 -1.32
N ASN A 248 14.00 -11.14 -1.93
CA ASN A 248 14.23 -10.80 -3.33
C ASN A 248 14.89 -9.43 -3.54
N THR A 249 15.23 -8.70 -2.48
CA THR A 249 15.96 -7.44 -2.55
C THR A 249 17.15 -7.44 -1.60
N ASN A 250 18.15 -6.63 -1.92
CA ASN A 250 19.33 -6.46 -1.07
C ASN A 250 19.80 -4.99 -1.12
N ASP A 251 18.88 -4.08 -0.80
CA ASP A 251 19.22 -2.67 -0.64
C ASP A 251 19.66 -2.36 0.80
N TYR A 252 20.05 -1.11 1.06
CA TYR A 252 20.56 -0.70 2.36
C TYR A 252 19.53 -0.87 3.53
N ALA A 253 18.24 -0.97 3.20
CA ALA A 253 17.17 -1.12 4.18
C ALA A 253 16.77 -2.59 4.41
N HIS A 254 17.49 -3.54 3.80
CA HIS A 254 17.17 -4.98 3.80
C HIS A 254 16.77 -5.51 5.18
N GLU A 255 17.56 -5.23 6.22
CA GLU A 255 17.30 -5.71 7.58
C GLU A 255 16.02 -5.12 8.21
N THR A 256 15.51 -4.01 7.68
CA THR A 256 14.24 -3.43 8.15
C THR A 256 13.03 -4.27 7.75
N PHE A 257 13.19 -5.24 6.83
CA PHE A 257 12.13 -6.16 6.42
C PHE A 257 12.08 -7.45 7.23
N VAL A 258 12.97 -7.66 8.18
CA VAL A 258 12.88 -8.80 9.12
C VAL A 258 11.75 -8.56 10.12
N MET A 259 10.71 -9.43 10.08
CA MET A 259 9.59 -9.31 11.02
C MET A 259 10.00 -9.81 12.41
N PRO A 260 9.72 -9.04 13.49
CA PRO A 260 10.01 -9.44 14.86
C PRO A 260 9.28 -10.71 15.30
N GLU A 261 9.91 -11.51 16.18
CA GLU A 261 9.40 -12.80 16.63
C GLU A 261 8.02 -12.71 17.29
N PHE A 262 7.78 -11.70 18.13
CA PHE A 262 6.47 -11.53 18.78
C PHE A 262 5.31 -11.37 17.77
N ALA A 263 5.56 -10.76 16.61
CA ALA A 263 4.56 -10.60 15.57
C ALA A 263 4.34 -11.94 14.83
N ILE A 264 5.39 -12.75 14.65
CA ILE A 264 5.29 -14.12 14.10
C ILE A 264 4.48 -15.01 15.06
N GLU A 265 4.71 -14.91 16.37
CA GLU A 265 3.92 -15.61 17.40
C GLU A 265 2.43 -15.23 17.35
N LEU A 266 2.11 -13.95 17.15
CA LEU A 266 0.72 -13.49 16.99
C LEU A 266 0.06 -14.11 15.74
N ILE A 267 0.78 -14.17 14.62
CA ILE A 267 0.28 -14.82 13.39
C ILE A 267 0.02 -16.31 13.63
N ALA A 268 0.95 -17.02 14.27
CA ALA A 268 0.80 -18.44 14.60
C ALA A 268 -0.41 -18.71 15.52
N ALA A 269 -0.72 -17.75 16.40
CA ALA A 269 -1.91 -17.80 17.27
C ALA A 269 -3.21 -17.33 16.60
N ASN A 270 -3.22 -17.11 15.28
CA ASN A 270 -4.34 -16.56 14.50
C ASN A 270 -4.84 -15.19 14.99
N LYS A 271 -3.95 -14.40 15.60
CA LYS A 271 -4.19 -13.01 16.01
C LYS A 271 -3.69 -12.07 14.90
N LEU A 272 -4.47 -11.97 13.84
CA LEU A 272 -4.04 -11.34 12.58
C LEU A 272 -4.40 -9.85 12.48
N GLY A 273 -4.92 -9.26 13.55
CA GLY A 273 -5.37 -7.88 13.57
C GLY A 273 -6.90 -7.75 13.48
N ARG A 274 -7.37 -6.66 12.89
CA ARG A 274 -8.79 -6.29 12.84
C ARG A 274 -9.69 -7.40 12.29
N LYS A 275 -9.24 -8.15 11.30
CA LYS A 275 -10.04 -9.21 10.64
C LYS A 275 -10.32 -10.42 11.54
N THR A 276 -9.50 -10.66 12.56
CA THR A 276 -9.69 -11.71 13.56
C THR A 276 -10.12 -11.18 14.93
N GLY A 277 -10.31 -9.84 15.04
CA GLY A 277 -10.70 -9.17 16.28
C GLY A 277 -9.56 -8.90 17.26
N ALA A 278 -8.39 -9.46 17.02
CA ALA A 278 -7.19 -9.27 17.83
C ALA A 278 -5.93 -9.38 16.95
N GLY A 279 -4.89 -8.61 17.29
CA GLY A 279 -3.57 -8.57 16.68
C GLY A 279 -2.63 -7.80 17.57
N LEU A 280 -1.99 -6.74 17.07
CA LEU A 280 -1.25 -5.78 17.90
C LEU A 280 -2.19 -5.04 18.86
N TYR A 281 -3.42 -4.80 18.39
CA TYR A 281 -4.50 -4.21 19.17
C TYR A 281 -5.70 -5.16 19.21
N GLN A 282 -6.51 -5.02 20.27
CA GLN A 282 -7.77 -5.75 20.44
C GLN A 282 -8.87 -4.78 20.82
N THR A 283 -9.99 -4.81 20.09
CA THR A 283 -11.17 -4.04 20.47
C THR A 283 -12.06 -4.86 21.39
N ILE A 284 -12.34 -4.36 22.58
CA ILE A 284 -13.25 -4.96 23.57
C ILE A 284 -14.57 -4.21 23.52
N LEU A 285 -15.67 -4.94 23.40
CA LEU A 285 -17.02 -4.40 23.60
C LEU A 285 -17.36 -4.54 25.07
N ASN A 286 -17.53 -3.42 25.76
CA ASN A 286 -17.87 -3.38 27.19
C ASN A 286 -19.35 -3.68 27.39
N THR A 287 -19.73 -4.03 28.61
CA THR A 287 -21.13 -4.34 29.00
C THR A 287 -22.09 -3.17 28.83
N ASP A 288 -21.60 -1.95 28.86
CA ASP A 288 -22.38 -0.72 28.62
C ASP A 288 -22.49 -0.34 27.11
N GLY A 289 -21.99 -1.19 26.20
CA GLY A 289 -21.98 -0.95 24.77
C GLY A 289 -20.84 -0.04 24.28
N SER A 290 -20.02 0.51 25.17
CA SER A 290 -18.82 1.26 24.80
C SER A 290 -17.73 0.32 24.28
N LYS A 291 -16.74 0.91 23.56
CA LYS A 291 -15.58 0.17 23.06
C LYS A 291 -14.32 0.66 23.76
N SER A 292 -13.53 -0.28 24.29
CA SER A 292 -12.18 -0.04 24.76
C SER A 292 -11.17 -0.71 23.83
N ILE A 293 -9.95 -0.19 23.82
CA ILE A 293 -8.86 -0.72 22.99
C ILE A 293 -7.77 -1.21 23.96
N ASN A 294 -7.45 -2.48 23.83
CA ASN A 294 -6.31 -3.10 24.46
C ASN A 294 -5.16 -3.19 23.45
N VAL A 295 -3.94 -3.23 23.95
CA VAL A 295 -2.70 -3.41 23.19
C VAL A 295 -1.99 -4.65 23.66
N TYR A 296 -1.35 -5.36 22.75
CA TYR A 296 -0.53 -6.51 23.08
C TYR A 296 0.74 -6.06 23.80
N ASP A 297 0.97 -6.55 24.99
CA ASP A 297 2.20 -6.32 25.77
C ASP A 297 3.21 -7.40 25.38
N ILE A 298 4.32 -6.96 24.79
CA ILE A 298 5.34 -7.85 24.24
C ILE A 298 6.08 -8.63 25.34
N VAL A 299 6.22 -8.03 26.53
CA VAL A 299 6.94 -8.64 27.67
C VAL A 299 6.10 -9.72 28.34
N THR A 300 4.85 -9.38 28.67
CA THR A 300 3.94 -10.30 29.38
C THR A 300 3.20 -11.26 28.45
N LYS A 301 3.24 -11.02 27.14
CA LYS A 301 2.52 -11.76 26.10
C LYS A 301 0.99 -11.79 26.31
N THR A 302 0.46 -10.75 26.95
CA THR A 302 -0.97 -10.56 27.24
C THR A 302 -1.48 -9.23 26.71
N TYR A 303 -2.80 -9.03 26.70
CA TYR A 303 -3.39 -7.75 26.35
C TYR A 303 -3.57 -6.89 27.61
N ARG A 304 -3.10 -5.64 27.56
CA ARG A 304 -3.33 -4.60 28.57
C ARG A 304 -4.14 -3.45 27.99
N ALA A 305 -4.70 -2.62 28.85
CA ALA A 305 -5.31 -1.37 28.41
C ALA A 305 -4.29 -0.50 27.64
N LYS A 306 -4.74 0.08 26.51
CA LYS A 306 -3.91 1.01 25.74
C LYS A 306 -3.58 2.25 26.58
N GLU A 307 -2.30 2.59 26.68
CA GLU A 307 -1.85 3.79 27.34
C GLU A 307 -1.90 5.01 26.41
N LYS A 308 -2.07 6.18 27.00
CA LYS A 308 -2.03 7.45 26.29
C LYS A 308 -0.73 8.17 26.62
N TYR A 309 0.30 7.91 25.82
CA TYR A 309 1.56 8.64 25.95
C TYR A 309 1.39 10.07 25.44
N VAL A 310 1.96 11.02 26.20
CA VAL A 310 1.88 12.44 25.89
C VAL A 310 3.27 13.05 25.93
N PHE A 311 3.83 13.31 24.76
CA PHE A 311 5.14 13.93 24.63
C PHE A 311 5.01 15.45 24.40
N PRO A 312 5.78 16.28 25.14
CA PRO A 312 5.71 17.74 25.01
C PRO A 312 5.95 18.22 23.57
N PHE A 313 6.91 17.66 22.85
CA PHE A 313 7.21 18.03 21.47
C PHE A 313 6.04 17.75 20.52
N VAL A 314 5.33 16.63 20.70
CA VAL A 314 4.16 16.27 19.88
C VAL A 314 3.05 17.31 20.05
N LYS A 315 2.75 17.72 21.29
CA LYS A 315 1.76 18.79 21.55
C LYS A 315 2.15 20.10 20.89
N GLN A 316 3.43 20.46 20.95
CA GLN A 316 3.95 21.67 20.35
C GLN A 316 3.88 21.62 18.82
N MET A 317 4.28 20.49 18.21
CA MET A 317 4.15 20.27 16.77
C MET A 317 2.70 20.38 16.29
N ILE A 318 1.78 19.66 16.93
CA ILE A 318 0.36 19.69 16.58
C ILE A 318 -0.21 21.12 16.60
N LYS A 319 0.18 21.94 17.60
CA LYS A 319 -0.24 23.34 17.67
C LYS A 319 0.20 24.13 16.43
N GLU A 320 1.43 24.00 16.02
CA GLU A 320 1.98 24.70 14.84
C GLU A 320 1.40 24.13 13.53
N LEU A 321 1.30 22.80 13.41
CA LEU A 321 0.75 22.13 12.23
C LEU A 321 -0.72 22.54 11.97
N LYS A 322 -1.53 22.71 13.02
CA LYS A 322 -2.93 23.17 12.91
C LYS A 322 -3.08 24.54 12.25
N VAL A 323 -2.10 25.41 12.42
CA VAL A 323 -2.10 26.76 11.82
C VAL A 323 -1.26 26.84 10.53
N GLY A 324 -0.75 25.71 10.05
CA GLY A 324 0.05 25.64 8.82
C GLY A 324 1.49 26.15 8.97
N ASN A 325 1.98 26.26 10.20
CA ASN A 325 3.34 26.72 10.47
C ASN A 325 4.32 25.53 10.52
N TYR A 326 4.55 24.90 9.37
CA TYR A 326 5.32 23.66 9.27
C TYR A 326 6.77 23.82 9.71
N ALA A 327 7.45 24.86 9.25
CA ALA A 327 8.85 25.11 9.61
C ALA A 327 9.02 25.25 11.15
N SER A 328 8.09 25.92 11.83
CA SER A 328 8.11 26.01 13.29
C SER A 328 7.85 24.65 13.94
N ALA A 329 6.91 23.87 13.43
CA ALA A 329 6.59 22.54 13.95
C ALA A 329 7.82 21.63 13.89
N PHE A 330 8.48 21.53 12.74
CA PHE A 330 9.65 20.68 12.54
C PHE A 330 10.91 21.21 13.25
N ASN A 331 11.03 22.54 13.41
CA ASN A 331 12.06 23.12 14.28
C ASN A 331 11.91 22.70 15.76
N LYS A 332 10.67 22.61 16.24
CA LYS A 332 10.43 22.09 17.62
C LYS A 332 10.82 20.64 17.77
N LEU A 333 10.61 19.81 16.75
CA LEU A 333 11.08 18.43 16.72
C LEU A 333 12.62 18.38 16.68
N ASN A 334 13.25 19.11 15.76
CA ASN A 334 14.71 19.10 15.58
C ASN A 334 15.48 19.57 16.82
N ASN A 335 14.94 20.55 17.53
CA ASN A 335 15.57 21.12 18.72
C ASN A 335 15.22 20.36 20.03
N ASN A 336 14.46 19.29 19.95
CA ASN A 336 14.15 18.44 21.09
C ASN A 336 15.12 17.27 21.15
N HIS A 337 15.74 17.06 22.32
CA HIS A 337 16.78 16.06 22.52
C HIS A 337 16.27 14.82 23.29
N SER A 338 14.97 14.69 23.50
CA SER A 338 14.43 13.46 24.10
C SER A 338 14.61 12.26 23.17
N THR A 339 14.63 11.07 23.73
CA THR A 339 14.71 9.81 22.98
C THR A 339 13.57 9.72 21.98
N GLU A 340 12.37 10.09 22.35
CA GLU A 340 11.17 10.02 21.52
C GLU A 340 11.23 11.00 20.32
N ALA A 341 11.74 12.21 20.55
CA ALA A 341 11.93 13.16 19.45
C ALA A 341 13.02 12.68 18.49
N THR A 342 14.09 12.07 19.01
CA THR A 342 15.16 11.47 18.21
C THR A 342 14.62 10.31 17.36
N ILE A 343 13.82 9.42 17.93
CA ILE A 343 13.16 8.33 17.19
C ILE A 343 12.27 8.93 16.10
N CYS A 344 11.41 9.89 16.44
CA CYS A 344 10.49 10.50 15.50
C CYS A 344 11.21 11.11 14.27
N ILE A 345 12.26 11.90 14.50
CA ILE A 345 12.99 12.57 13.41
C ILE A 345 13.75 11.56 12.53
N GLN A 346 14.33 10.53 13.14
CA GLN A 346 15.04 9.47 12.40
C GLN A 346 14.08 8.66 11.51
N PHE A 347 12.89 8.32 12.01
CA PHE A 347 11.87 7.68 11.20
C PHE A 347 11.47 8.52 9.99
N LEU A 348 11.28 9.83 10.17
CA LEU A 348 10.93 10.74 9.08
C LEU A 348 12.06 10.87 8.05
N ILE A 349 13.31 10.95 8.50
CA ILE A 349 14.48 10.99 7.62
C ILE A 349 14.56 9.69 6.80
N LYS A 350 14.51 8.52 7.46
CA LYS A 350 14.56 7.22 6.79
C LYS A 350 13.43 7.04 5.78
N TYR A 351 12.21 7.44 6.13
CA TYR A 351 11.06 7.42 5.23
C TYR A 351 11.30 8.25 3.96
N VAL A 352 11.80 9.48 4.11
CA VAL A 352 12.11 10.35 2.97
C VAL A 352 13.20 9.72 2.11
N ILE A 353 14.31 9.33 2.72
CA ILE A 353 15.46 8.77 1.99
C ILE A 353 15.07 7.48 1.26
N TYR A 354 14.33 6.57 1.92
CA TYR A 354 13.91 5.33 1.28
C TYR A 354 12.94 5.59 0.12
N GLY A 355 12.01 6.55 0.28
CA GLY A 355 11.12 6.97 -0.80
C GLY A 355 11.88 7.52 -2.02
N ILE A 356 12.90 8.35 -1.80
CA ILE A 356 13.72 8.90 -2.89
C ILE A 356 14.56 7.80 -3.57
N VAL A 357 15.22 6.94 -2.78
CA VAL A 357 16.01 5.81 -3.33
C VAL A 357 15.11 4.89 -4.16
N THR A 358 13.95 4.54 -3.64
CA THR A 358 12.99 3.70 -4.36
C THR A 358 12.50 4.38 -5.64
N THR A 359 12.22 5.69 -5.59
CA THR A 359 11.86 6.46 -6.79
C THR A 359 12.94 6.39 -7.87
N LYS A 360 14.21 6.61 -7.50
CA LYS A 360 15.33 6.58 -8.44
C LYS A 360 15.56 5.19 -9.04
N SER A 361 15.25 4.11 -8.30
CA SER A 361 15.47 2.73 -8.77
C SER A 361 14.34 2.20 -9.63
N ILE A 362 13.08 2.41 -9.23
CA ILE A 362 11.92 1.74 -9.85
C ILE A 362 10.81 2.67 -10.35
N GLY A 363 10.89 3.96 -10.07
CA GLY A 363 9.87 4.93 -10.49
C GLY A 363 10.05 5.44 -11.92
N GLU A 364 8.94 5.86 -12.53
CA GLU A 364 8.93 6.51 -13.85
C GLU A 364 9.55 7.90 -13.81
N ASN A 365 9.35 8.63 -12.71
CA ASN A 365 9.84 10.00 -12.54
C ASN A 365 10.05 10.35 -11.07
N ILE A 366 10.65 11.52 -10.80
CA ILE A 366 11.04 11.94 -9.45
C ILE A 366 9.86 12.13 -8.48
N HIS A 367 8.63 12.26 -8.96
CA HIS A 367 7.43 12.40 -8.15
C HIS A 367 6.73 11.05 -7.89
N SER A 368 7.24 9.92 -8.41
CA SER A 368 6.58 8.62 -8.32
C SER A 368 6.28 8.21 -6.88
N ALA A 369 7.25 8.33 -5.94
CA ALA A 369 6.99 8.03 -4.54
C ALA A 369 5.98 9.00 -3.90
N ASP A 370 6.00 10.27 -4.29
CA ASP A 370 5.02 11.25 -3.81
C ASP A 370 3.60 10.84 -4.21
N ASP A 371 3.38 10.50 -5.48
CA ASP A 371 2.09 10.05 -5.98
C ASP A 371 1.62 8.78 -5.30
N VAL A 372 2.52 7.82 -5.18
CA VAL A 372 2.25 6.51 -4.56
C VAL A 372 1.86 6.66 -3.09
N MET A 373 2.62 7.41 -2.30
CA MET A 373 2.33 7.56 -0.87
C MET A 373 1.10 8.42 -0.63
N ALA A 374 0.90 9.48 -1.42
CA ALA A 374 -0.28 10.34 -1.31
C ALA A 374 -1.58 9.58 -1.62
N THR A 375 -1.61 8.80 -2.70
CA THR A 375 -2.86 8.28 -3.25
C THR A 375 -3.10 6.79 -2.99
N GLY A 376 -2.06 6.05 -2.57
CA GLY A 376 -2.13 4.64 -2.19
C GLY A 376 -2.16 4.39 -0.68
N PHE A 377 -1.50 5.24 0.10
CA PHE A 377 -1.44 5.13 1.56
C PHE A 377 -2.16 6.27 2.30
N ASN A 378 -2.49 7.36 1.60
CA ASN A 378 -2.94 8.61 2.21
C ASN A 378 -1.94 9.09 3.30
N TRP A 379 -0.65 8.98 2.99
CA TRP A 379 0.46 9.46 3.80
C TRP A 379 1.09 10.68 3.16
N VAL A 380 1.66 11.56 4.01
CA VAL A 380 2.44 12.69 3.52
C VAL A 380 3.57 12.19 2.63
N PRO A 381 3.69 12.73 1.40
CA PRO A 381 4.73 12.31 0.48
C PRO A 381 6.14 12.69 0.92
N PRO A 382 7.18 11.96 0.49
CA PRO A 382 8.58 12.24 0.83
C PRO A 382 9.03 13.68 0.56
N LEU A 383 8.75 14.23 -0.63
CA LEU A 383 9.12 15.61 -0.95
C LEU A 383 8.34 16.64 -0.12
N ALA A 384 7.08 16.36 0.24
CA ALA A 384 6.30 17.25 1.11
C ALA A 384 6.84 17.27 2.56
N VAL A 385 7.44 16.17 3.01
CA VAL A 385 8.18 16.17 4.29
C VAL A 385 9.43 17.05 4.20
N ILE A 386 10.19 16.98 3.11
CA ILE A 386 11.34 17.86 2.86
C ILE A 386 10.92 19.33 2.93
N ASP A 387 9.84 19.69 2.23
CA ASP A 387 9.31 21.06 2.21
C ASP A 387 8.89 21.51 3.64
N ALA A 388 8.28 20.61 4.42
CA ALA A 388 7.85 20.89 5.79
C ALA A 388 9.03 21.10 6.76
N PHE A 389 10.18 20.49 6.52
CA PHE A 389 11.43 20.74 7.26
C PHE A 389 12.07 22.11 6.93
N GLY A 390 11.52 22.86 6.00
CA GLY A 390 12.05 24.16 5.58
C GLY A 390 12.75 24.12 4.21
N GLY A 391 12.57 23.06 3.46
CA GLY A 391 13.10 22.85 2.14
C GLY A 391 14.35 21.97 2.12
N LEU A 392 14.85 21.72 0.89
CA LEU A 392 15.87 20.72 0.60
C LEU A 392 17.16 20.89 1.41
N GLU A 393 17.68 22.11 1.47
CA GLU A 393 18.96 22.37 2.16
C GLU A 393 18.83 22.21 3.69
N ALA A 394 17.73 22.71 4.27
CA ALA A 394 17.47 22.54 5.70
C ALA A 394 17.31 21.05 6.05
N PHE A 395 16.55 20.31 5.23
CA PHE A 395 16.37 18.87 5.43
C PHE A 395 17.69 18.12 5.32
N ARG A 396 18.55 18.43 4.33
CA ARG A 396 19.87 17.81 4.15
C ARG A 396 20.75 17.95 5.37
N GLN A 397 20.85 19.17 5.91
CA GLN A 397 21.66 19.44 7.12
C GLN A 397 21.13 18.64 8.32
N ILE A 398 19.80 18.64 8.53
CA ILE A 398 19.17 17.89 9.62
C ILE A 398 19.37 16.37 9.42
N ALA A 399 19.23 15.88 8.21
CA ALA A 399 19.40 14.46 7.89
C ALA A 399 20.83 13.98 8.19
N ILE A 400 21.84 14.79 7.84
CA ILE A 400 23.24 14.47 8.17
C ILE A 400 23.46 14.52 9.70
N GLU A 401 22.95 15.54 10.40
CA GLU A 401 23.14 15.72 11.84
C GLU A 401 22.46 14.62 12.67
N LYS A 402 21.23 14.23 12.31
CA LYS A 402 20.38 13.34 13.12
C LYS A 402 20.48 11.86 12.75
N SER A 403 21.10 11.52 11.63
CA SER A 403 21.30 10.13 11.24
C SER A 403 22.48 9.49 11.98
N SER A 404 22.39 8.17 12.18
CA SER A 404 23.51 7.41 12.75
C SER A 404 24.68 7.33 11.76
N LYS A 405 25.91 7.16 12.28
CA LYS A 405 27.07 6.93 11.43
C LYS A 405 26.93 5.71 10.53
N GLU A 406 26.30 4.68 11.03
CA GLU A 406 26.00 3.46 10.29
C GLU A 406 25.09 3.76 9.10
N PHE A 407 23.97 4.46 9.30
CA PHE A 407 23.08 4.85 8.22
C PHE A 407 23.79 5.70 7.15
N LEU A 408 24.61 6.67 7.57
CA LEU A 408 25.40 7.51 6.68
C LEU A 408 26.52 6.74 5.95
N SER A 409 26.91 5.56 6.42
CA SER A 409 27.88 4.72 5.69
C SER A 409 27.26 4.03 4.45
N PHE A 410 25.93 3.88 4.41
CA PHE A 410 25.21 3.32 3.28
C PHE A 410 24.68 4.38 2.31
N ILE A 411 24.51 5.62 2.74
CA ILE A 411 23.79 6.67 2.01
C ILE A 411 24.63 7.94 1.87
N ASP A 412 24.94 8.32 0.64
CA ASP A 412 25.45 9.65 0.34
C ASP A 412 24.28 10.65 0.25
N MET A 413 24.07 11.40 1.33
CA MET A 413 23.00 12.39 1.44
C MET A 413 23.09 13.48 0.35
N ASN A 414 24.29 13.83 -0.09
CA ASN A 414 24.48 14.86 -1.11
C ASN A 414 24.03 14.36 -2.49
N GLU A 415 24.31 13.11 -2.80
CA GLU A 415 23.90 12.50 -4.07
C GLU A 415 22.41 12.15 -4.07
N ILE A 416 21.90 11.57 -2.99
CA ILE A 416 20.49 11.17 -2.91
C ILE A 416 19.56 12.39 -2.96
N LEU A 417 19.92 13.47 -2.26
CA LEU A 417 19.12 14.70 -2.15
C LEU A 417 19.48 15.76 -3.20
N LYS A 418 20.26 15.39 -4.23
CA LYS A 418 20.65 16.31 -5.27
C LYS A 418 19.47 16.68 -6.17
N ASP A 419 19.31 17.98 -6.44
CA ASP A 419 18.37 18.54 -7.42
C ASP A 419 16.93 18.07 -7.30
N LEU A 420 16.47 17.75 -6.06
CA LEU A 420 15.10 17.35 -5.83
C LEU A 420 14.14 18.55 -5.99
N PRO A 421 12.99 18.36 -6.68
CA PRO A 421 11.98 19.40 -6.82
C PRO A 421 11.18 19.56 -5.52
N LYS A 422 10.38 20.62 -5.44
CA LYS A 422 9.35 20.74 -4.42
C LYS A 422 8.23 19.74 -4.67
N SER A 423 7.57 19.33 -3.58
CA SER A 423 6.38 18.49 -3.68
C SER A 423 5.24 19.24 -4.37
N LYS A 424 4.43 18.51 -5.12
CA LYS A 424 3.12 19.01 -5.61
C LYS A 424 2.00 18.85 -4.57
N TYR A 425 2.29 18.24 -3.43
CA TYR A 425 1.35 17.99 -2.35
C TYR A 425 1.66 18.87 -1.14
N ASP A 426 0.60 19.33 -0.45
CA ASP A 426 0.72 20.07 0.80
C ASP A 426 0.62 19.07 1.98
N TYR A 427 1.55 19.15 2.93
CA TYR A 427 1.56 18.39 4.19
C TYR A 427 0.20 18.43 4.91
N ARG A 428 -0.50 19.58 4.87
CA ARG A 428 -1.79 19.80 5.52
C ARG A 428 -2.86 18.79 5.08
N SER A 429 -2.82 18.36 3.84
CA SER A 429 -3.79 17.39 3.30
C SER A 429 -3.74 16.04 4.01
N PHE A 430 -2.60 15.70 4.61
CA PHE A 430 -2.33 14.43 5.29
C PHE A 430 -2.34 14.55 6.81
N PHE A 431 -2.41 15.75 7.35
CA PHE A 431 -2.44 15.99 8.79
C PHE A 431 -3.84 15.71 9.35
N LYS A 432 -3.97 14.66 10.16
CA LYS A 432 -5.24 14.17 10.73
C LYS A 432 -5.29 14.23 12.26
N ALA A 433 -4.36 14.93 12.92
CA ALA A 433 -4.41 15.07 14.37
C ALA A 433 -5.62 15.89 14.80
N LYS A 434 -6.47 15.28 15.64
CA LYS A 434 -7.65 15.89 16.23
C LYS A 434 -7.29 16.82 17.39
#